data_ade41cd74976a5a036af1eac9900cb2e
#
_entry.id   ade41cd74976a5a036af1eac9900cb2e
#
_cell.length_a   1.000
_cell.length_b   1.000
_cell.length_c   1.000
_cell.angle_alpha   90.00
_cell.angle_beta   90.00
_cell.angle_gamma   90.00
#
_symmetry.space_group_name_H-M   'P 1'
#
loop_
_entity.id
_entity.type
_entity.pdbx_description
1 polymer ?
#
loop_
_entity_poly.entity_id
_entity_poly.type
_entity_poly.pdbx_seq_one_letter_code
_entity_poly.pdbx_strand_id
1 'polypeptide(L)'
;MVRTFFTSVILLASYCIQAQELSVIQLNAPDKTRGSAVMKALDDRQSVREFSSETIKPQDLSDLLWAANGINRPDGKRTAPSCRNFQDVEMYVVLPEGAYLYDAREHALKPVVAGDYRSAVASGQEFAKTAPLSIVLVADMTKYGNMSESSKLMAAIDVGIVCQNINVACAGLGLATVPRGTMDQATLRTALKLADNRLLLINNPVGYPKN
;
A
#
# COMPACT_ATOMS: atom_id res chain seq x y z
N MET A 1 -42.33 -46.01 -40.36
CA MET A 1 -41.04 -45.57 -39.90
C MET A 1 -41.17 -44.10 -39.50
N VAL A 2 -41.30 -43.80 -38.21
CA VAL A 2 -41.38 -42.43 -37.67
C VAL A 2 -40.01 -42.06 -37.15
N ARG A 3 -39.37 -41.05 -37.73
CA ARG A 3 -38.08 -40.53 -37.28
C ARG A 3 -38.36 -39.39 -36.29
N THR A 4 -38.04 -39.63 -35.01
CA THR A 4 -38.12 -38.62 -33.95
C THR A 4 -36.81 -37.83 -33.98
N PHE A 5 -36.90 -36.53 -34.25
CA PHE A 5 -35.78 -35.59 -34.11
C PHE A 5 -35.70 -35.09 -32.64
N PHE A 6 -34.63 -35.41 -31.94
CA PHE A 6 -34.30 -34.80 -30.66
C PHE A 6 -33.56 -33.50 -30.89
N THR A 7 -34.21 -32.40 -30.55
CA THR A 7 -33.57 -31.06 -30.58
C THR A 7 -32.97 -30.79 -29.20
N SER A 8 -31.66 -30.92 -29.10
CA SER A 8 -30.92 -30.53 -27.87
C SER A 8 -30.84 -29.01 -27.75
N VAL A 9 -31.52 -28.45 -26.78
CA VAL A 9 -31.39 -27.05 -26.40
C VAL A 9 -30.18 -26.91 -25.47
N ILE A 10 -29.11 -26.30 -25.98
CA ILE A 10 -27.92 -25.93 -25.17
C ILE A 10 -28.23 -24.61 -24.46
N LEU A 11 -28.47 -24.68 -23.16
CA LEU A 11 -28.61 -23.51 -22.30
C LEU A 11 -27.20 -22.93 -22.04
N LEU A 12 -26.82 -21.87 -22.73
CA LEU A 12 -25.63 -21.06 -22.40
C LEU A 12 -25.93 -20.24 -21.16
N ALA A 13 -25.47 -20.70 -20.02
CA ALA A 13 -25.42 -19.87 -18.80
C ALA A 13 -24.37 -18.78 -18.95
N SER A 14 -24.79 -17.56 -19.23
CA SER A 14 -23.90 -16.38 -19.19
C SER A 14 -23.57 -16.08 -17.73
N TYR A 15 -22.37 -16.46 -17.29
CA TYR A 15 -21.81 -15.98 -16.03
C TYR A 15 -21.47 -14.49 -16.22
N CYS A 16 -22.33 -13.59 -15.74
CA CYS A 16 -21.94 -12.22 -15.50
C CYS A 16 -20.91 -12.19 -14.38
N ILE A 17 -19.63 -12.07 -14.73
CA ILE A 17 -18.60 -11.69 -13.76
C ILE A 17 -18.91 -10.26 -13.37
N GLN A 18 -19.61 -10.09 -12.25
CA GLN A 18 -19.86 -8.79 -11.65
C GLN A 18 -18.50 -8.30 -11.12
N ALA A 19 -17.91 -7.31 -11.78
CA ALA A 19 -16.71 -6.66 -11.27
C ALA A 19 -17.05 -6.11 -9.88
N GLN A 20 -16.32 -6.56 -8.86
CA GLN A 20 -16.50 -6.09 -7.50
C GLN A 20 -16.12 -4.61 -7.45
N GLU A 21 -17.10 -3.72 -7.29
CA GLU A 21 -16.83 -2.30 -7.08
C GLU A 21 -16.17 -2.13 -5.70
N LEU A 22 -14.96 -1.56 -5.71
CA LEU A 22 -14.30 -1.17 -4.48
C LEU A 22 -14.98 0.07 -3.89
N SER A 23 -15.19 0.05 -2.58
CA SER A 23 -15.66 1.21 -1.82
C SER A 23 -14.51 1.88 -1.05
N VAL A 24 -14.75 3.12 -0.63
CA VAL A 24 -13.86 3.81 0.31
C VAL A 24 -13.81 3.03 1.62
N ILE A 25 -12.61 2.76 2.13
CA ILE A 25 -12.41 2.17 3.45
C ILE A 25 -12.10 3.30 4.42
N GLN A 26 -13.09 3.64 5.28
CA GLN A 26 -12.88 4.60 6.35
C GLN A 26 -12.03 3.94 7.44
N LEU A 27 -10.89 4.55 7.77
CA LEU A 27 -10.01 4.06 8.82
C LEU A 27 -10.52 4.50 10.19
N ASN A 28 -10.19 3.72 11.22
CA ASN A 28 -10.43 4.11 12.60
C ASN A 28 -9.64 5.38 12.95
N ALA A 29 -10.06 6.12 13.97
CA ALA A 29 -9.20 7.17 14.52
C ALA A 29 -7.88 6.55 15.01
N PRO A 30 -6.70 7.16 14.68
CA PRO A 30 -5.42 6.60 15.10
C PRO A 30 -5.27 6.68 16.62
N ASP A 31 -4.91 5.55 17.23
CA ASP A 31 -4.64 5.49 18.67
C ASP A 31 -3.17 5.83 18.96
N LYS A 32 -2.92 7.07 19.32
CA LYS A 32 -1.58 7.63 19.56
C LYS A 32 -0.96 7.18 20.88
N THR A 33 -1.66 6.36 21.65
CA THR A 33 -1.17 5.80 22.92
C THR A 33 -0.66 4.38 22.79
N ARG A 34 -0.91 3.75 21.63
CA ARG A 34 -0.46 2.38 21.31
C ARG A 34 0.98 2.33 20.83
N GLY A 35 1.49 1.12 20.81
CA GLY A 35 2.84 0.81 20.37
C GLY A 35 3.87 0.89 21.49
N SER A 36 5.06 0.40 21.21
CA SER A 36 6.19 0.48 22.15
C SER A 36 6.82 1.87 22.15
N ALA A 37 7.57 2.20 23.21
CA ALA A 37 8.36 3.42 23.24
C ALA A 37 9.32 3.48 22.03
N VAL A 38 9.60 4.69 21.53
CA VAL A 38 10.42 4.90 20.32
C VAL A 38 11.76 4.17 20.37
N MET A 39 12.47 4.23 21.49
CA MET A 39 13.76 3.53 21.65
C MET A 39 13.61 2.01 21.59
N LYS A 40 12.52 1.46 22.13
CA LYS A 40 12.24 0.02 22.03
C LYS A 40 11.84 -0.37 20.60
N ALA A 41 11.06 0.45 19.90
CA ALA A 41 10.72 0.23 18.50
C ALA A 41 11.97 0.24 17.59
N LEU A 42 12.93 1.12 17.86
CA LEU A 42 14.21 1.17 17.15
C LEU A 42 15.09 -0.05 17.44
N ASP A 43 15.12 -0.52 18.68
CA ASP A 43 15.82 -1.73 19.11
C ASP A 43 15.26 -2.98 18.44
N ASP A 44 13.92 -3.09 18.34
CA ASP A 44 13.22 -4.23 17.75
C ASP A 44 13.18 -4.18 16.21
N ARG A 45 13.35 -3.01 15.61
CA ARG A 45 13.22 -2.85 14.16
C ARG A 45 14.22 -3.72 13.42
N GLN A 46 13.71 -4.66 12.66
CA GLN A 46 14.48 -5.51 11.76
C GLN A 46 13.73 -5.76 10.44
N SER A 47 14.43 -6.25 9.42
CA SER A 47 13.83 -6.68 8.16
C SER A 47 13.28 -8.09 8.31
N VAL A 48 11.95 -8.22 8.36
CA VAL A 48 11.26 -9.51 8.50
C VAL A 48 10.69 -9.92 7.15
N ARG A 49 10.92 -11.18 6.75
CA ARG A 49 10.50 -11.74 5.45
C ARG A 49 9.58 -12.95 5.58
N GLU A 50 9.09 -13.21 6.77
CA GLU A 50 8.14 -14.27 7.04
C GLU A 50 6.90 -13.70 7.70
N PHE A 51 5.76 -13.87 7.02
CA PHE A 51 4.49 -13.30 7.42
C PHE A 51 3.50 -14.41 7.75
N SER A 52 2.71 -14.18 8.80
CA SER A 52 1.53 -14.99 9.07
C SER A 52 0.45 -14.69 8.01
N SER A 53 -0.47 -15.62 7.81
CA SER A 53 -1.63 -15.42 6.92
C SER A 53 -2.75 -14.61 7.57
N GLU A 54 -2.56 -14.14 8.80
CA GLU A 54 -3.55 -13.34 9.53
C GLU A 54 -3.75 -11.98 8.86
N THR A 55 -4.99 -11.60 8.64
CA THR A 55 -5.35 -10.27 8.13
C THR A 55 -5.00 -9.19 9.15
N ILE A 56 -4.42 -8.09 8.69
CA ILE A 56 -4.10 -6.94 9.56
C ILE A 56 -5.39 -6.39 10.18
N LYS A 57 -5.39 -6.21 11.50
CA LYS A 57 -6.53 -5.63 12.22
C LYS A 57 -6.77 -4.18 11.77
N PRO A 58 -8.02 -3.74 11.64
CA PRO A 58 -8.34 -2.39 11.18
C PRO A 58 -7.64 -1.28 11.98
N GLN A 59 -7.48 -1.45 13.30
CA GLN A 59 -6.78 -0.47 14.13
C GLN A 59 -5.28 -0.45 13.85
N ASP A 60 -4.63 -1.61 13.64
CA ASP A 60 -3.20 -1.68 13.35
C ASP A 60 -2.90 -1.06 11.98
N LEU A 61 -3.78 -1.28 10.99
CA LEU A 61 -3.66 -0.62 9.67
C LEU A 61 -3.81 0.90 9.78
N SER A 62 -4.81 1.36 10.56
CA SER A 62 -5.05 2.79 10.79
C SER A 62 -3.84 3.45 11.44
N ASP A 63 -3.37 2.90 12.56
CA ASP A 63 -2.24 3.44 13.31
C ASP A 63 -0.95 3.46 12.48
N LEU A 64 -0.71 2.39 11.70
CA LEU A 64 0.44 2.30 10.80
C LEU A 64 0.42 3.39 9.72
N LEU A 65 -0.71 3.57 9.03
CA LEU A 65 -0.81 4.55 7.95
C LEU A 65 -0.72 5.98 8.49
N TRP A 66 -1.31 6.24 9.65
CA TRP A 66 -1.16 7.53 10.31
C TRP A 66 0.30 7.76 10.73
N ALA A 67 0.95 6.80 11.37
CA ALA A 67 2.35 6.91 11.78
C ALA A 67 3.28 7.14 10.58
N ALA A 68 3.02 6.49 9.45
CA ALA A 68 3.81 6.59 8.24
C ALA A 68 3.80 8.00 7.64
N ASN A 69 2.61 8.57 7.37
CA ASN A 69 2.47 9.86 6.70
C ASN A 69 1.11 10.55 6.97
N GLY A 70 0.54 10.37 8.16
CA GLY A 70 -0.72 10.99 8.57
C GLY A 70 -0.55 12.46 8.98
N ILE A 71 -1.66 13.19 9.08
CA ILE A 71 -1.68 14.56 9.61
C ILE A 71 -1.59 14.51 11.13
N ASN A 72 -0.60 15.18 11.70
CA ASN A 72 -0.35 15.17 13.15
C ASN A 72 -0.57 16.52 13.85
N ARG A 73 -0.95 17.57 13.09
CA ARG A 73 -1.17 18.91 13.65
C ARG A 73 -2.17 19.71 12.80
N PRO A 74 -2.79 20.77 13.41
CA PRO A 74 -3.90 21.51 12.77
C PRO A 74 -3.56 22.21 11.45
N ASP A 75 -2.29 22.55 11.20
CA ASP A 75 -1.83 23.20 9.98
C ASP A 75 -1.69 22.22 8.78
N GLY A 76 -2.12 20.97 8.95
CA GLY A 76 -2.11 19.94 7.90
C GLY A 76 -0.75 19.31 7.63
N LYS A 77 0.27 19.62 8.43
CA LYS A 77 1.56 18.96 8.31
C LYS A 77 1.51 17.53 8.81
N ARG A 78 2.48 16.73 8.36
CA ARG A 78 2.46 15.28 8.50
C ARG A 78 3.42 14.76 9.56
N THR A 79 3.28 13.50 9.91
CA THR A 79 4.24 12.76 10.74
C THR A 79 5.61 12.69 10.08
N ALA A 80 5.67 12.55 8.75
CA ALA A 80 6.89 12.62 7.97
C ALA A 80 7.14 14.08 7.49
N PRO A 81 8.32 14.67 7.67
CA PRO A 81 8.71 15.89 6.98
C PRO A 81 8.93 15.62 5.48
N SER A 82 8.86 16.66 4.66
CA SER A 82 9.20 16.58 3.23
C SER A 82 9.91 17.86 2.78
N CYS A 83 10.64 17.79 1.67
CA CYS A 83 11.31 18.93 1.08
C CYS A 83 10.33 20.09 0.91
N ARG A 84 10.64 21.26 1.48
CA ARG A 84 9.77 22.46 1.46
C ARG A 84 8.31 22.20 1.84
N ASN A 85 8.04 21.16 2.59
CA ASN A 85 6.69 20.72 2.94
C ASN A 85 5.82 20.38 1.69
N PHE A 86 6.42 19.80 0.67
CA PHE A 86 5.72 19.46 -0.56
C PHE A 86 4.69 18.35 -0.35
N GLN A 87 4.86 17.52 0.67
CA GLN A 87 3.97 16.39 0.96
C GLN A 87 3.74 15.51 -0.29
N ASP A 88 4.82 15.26 -1.00
CA ASP A 88 4.86 14.65 -2.33
C ASP A 88 4.72 13.12 -2.30
N VAL A 89 4.82 12.49 -1.12
CA VAL A 89 4.75 11.03 -1.00
C VAL A 89 3.31 10.55 -0.95
N GLU A 90 2.92 9.79 -1.99
CA GLU A 90 1.67 9.05 -2.09
C GLU A 90 1.87 7.61 -1.59
N MET A 91 0.97 7.13 -0.74
CA MET A 91 1.00 5.75 -0.23
C MET A 91 -0.15 4.95 -0.86
N TYR A 92 0.19 3.95 -1.67
CA TYR A 92 -0.77 3.00 -2.21
C TYR A 92 -0.77 1.74 -1.36
N VAL A 93 -1.91 1.38 -0.81
CA VAL A 93 -2.11 0.17 -0.02
C VAL A 93 -2.68 -0.90 -0.94
N VAL A 94 -1.93 -1.97 -1.16
CA VAL A 94 -2.31 -3.08 -2.03
C VAL A 94 -2.78 -4.24 -1.15
N LEU A 95 -4.08 -4.51 -1.21
CA LEU A 95 -4.81 -5.55 -0.50
C LEU A 95 -5.19 -6.69 -1.47
N PRO A 96 -5.64 -7.86 -1.00
CA PRO A 96 -6.13 -8.93 -1.88
C PRO A 96 -7.24 -8.51 -2.84
N GLU A 97 -8.14 -7.64 -2.39
CA GLU A 97 -9.29 -7.18 -3.16
C GLU A 97 -8.99 -6.01 -4.10
N GLY A 98 -7.91 -5.25 -3.85
CA GLY A 98 -7.57 -4.11 -4.69
C GLY A 98 -6.46 -3.23 -4.17
N ALA A 99 -6.15 -2.19 -4.94
CA ALA A 99 -5.23 -1.15 -4.53
C ALA A 99 -5.98 0.15 -4.20
N TYR A 100 -5.53 0.80 -3.16
CA TYR A 100 -6.12 2.01 -2.60
C TYR A 100 -5.07 3.09 -2.39
N LEU A 101 -5.43 4.35 -2.59
CA LEU A 101 -4.62 5.50 -2.22
C LEU A 101 -5.00 5.96 -0.81
N TYR A 102 -4.02 6.11 0.07
CA TYR A 102 -4.25 6.67 1.39
C TYR A 102 -4.48 8.18 1.32
N ASP A 103 -5.66 8.60 1.75
CA ASP A 103 -6.00 10.01 1.95
C ASP A 103 -5.80 10.40 3.41
N ALA A 104 -4.74 11.16 3.68
CA ALA A 104 -4.42 11.56 5.04
C ALA A 104 -5.35 12.66 5.60
N ARG A 105 -6.09 13.39 4.76
CA ARG A 105 -7.06 14.40 5.21
C ARG A 105 -8.33 13.75 5.75
N GLU A 106 -8.83 12.77 5.02
CA GLU A 106 -10.02 12.03 5.41
C GLU A 106 -9.67 10.82 6.29
N HIS A 107 -8.39 10.51 6.44
CA HIS A 107 -7.88 9.30 7.07
C HIS A 107 -8.61 8.06 6.55
N ALA A 108 -8.54 7.87 5.24
CA ALA A 108 -9.29 6.85 4.52
C ALA A 108 -8.46 6.25 3.38
N LEU A 109 -8.85 5.07 2.93
CA LEU A 109 -8.33 4.43 1.73
C LEU A 109 -9.31 4.65 0.57
N LYS A 110 -8.88 5.40 -0.42
CA LYS A 110 -9.66 5.68 -1.64
C LYS A 110 -9.40 4.58 -2.68
N PRO A 111 -10.42 3.95 -3.24
CA PRO A 111 -10.25 2.87 -4.21
C PRO A 111 -9.59 3.39 -5.51
N VAL A 112 -8.63 2.63 -6.04
CA VAL A 112 -7.94 2.93 -7.30
C VAL A 112 -8.25 1.87 -8.35
N VAL A 113 -8.07 0.59 -8.00
CA VAL A 113 -8.29 -0.53 -8.91
C VAL A 113 -8.61 -1.80 -8.12
N ALA A 114 -9.60 -2.57 -8.60
CA ALA A 114 -9.94 -3.89 -8.06
C ALA A 114 -8.97 -4.96 -8.57
N GLY A 115 -8.74 -6.00 -7.77
CA GLY A 115 -7.89 -7.15 -8.09
C GLY A 115 -6.62 -7.23 -7.24
N ASP A 116 -6.03 -8.41 -7.16
CA ASP A 116 -4.85 -8.68 -6.34
C ASP A 116 -3.55 -8.36 -7.11
N TYR A 117 -2.92 -7.25 -6.77
CA TYR A 117 -1.65 -6.81 -7.36
C TYR A 117 -0.43 -7.10 -6.48
N ARG A 118 -0.58 -7.87 -5.38
CA ARG A 118 0.56 -8.22 -4.49
C ARG A 118 1.65 -8.99 -5.23
N SER A 119 1.29 -9.80 -6.24
CA SER A 119 2.27 -10.49 -7.09
C SER A 119 3.13 -9.52 -7.90
N ALA A 120 2.55 -8.42 -8.41
CA ALA A 120 3.31 -7.37 -9.11
C ALA A 120 4.23 -6.60 -8.14
N VAL A 121 3.78 -6.34 -6.91
CA VAL A 121 4.63 -5.76 -5.87
C VAL A 121 5.76 -6.72 -5.50
N ALA A 122 5.49 -8.02 -5.39
CA ALA A 122 6.50 -9.03 -5.05
C ALA A 122 7.56 -9.20 -6.13
N SER A 123 7.20 -9.11 -7.42
CA SER A 123 8.10 -9.23 -8.57
C SER A 123 9.06 -10.44 -8.45
N GLY A 124 8.50 -11.64 -8.26
CA GLY A 124 9.24 -12.90 -8.14
C GLY A 124 9.85 -13.19 -6.76
N GLN A 125 9.74 -12.29 -5.79
CA GLN A 125 10.15 -12.56 -4.40
C GLN A 125 8.95 -13.11 -3.62
N GLU A 126 8.78 -14.42 -3.62
CA GLU A 126 7.58 -15.10 -3.09
C GLU A 126 7.21 -14.69 -1.67
N PHE A 127 8.20 -14.48 -0.77
CA PHE A 127 7.90 -14.05 0.60
C PHE A 127 7.06 -12.76 0.64
N ALA A 128 7.30 -11.82 -0.28
CA ALA A 128 6.58 -10.55 -0.30
C ALA A 128 5.11 -10.72 -0.76
N LYS A 129 4.83 -11.76 -1.56
CA LYS A 129 3.48 -12.11 -1.99
C LYS A 129 2.64 -12.70 -0.85
N THR A 130 3.28 -13.33 0.15
CA THR A 130 2.56 -13.93 1.28
C THR A 130 2.09 -12.91 2.31
N ALA A 131 2.63 -11.69 2.29
CA ALA A 131 2.17 -10.62 3.17
C ALA A 131 0.69 -10.29 2.90
N PRO A 132 -0.14 -10.08 3.94
CA PRO A 132 -1.55 -9.75 3.77
C PRO A 132 -1.79 -8.42 3.05
N LEU A 133 -0.84 -7.49 3.12
CA LEU A 133 -0.86 -6.26 2.34
C LEU A 133 0.55 -5.80 1.94
N SER A 134 0.63 -4.86 1.01
CA SER A 134 1.86 -4.13 0.70
C SER A 134 1.58 -2.64 0.61
N ILE A 135 2.48 -1.80 1.11
CA ILE A 135 2.45 -0.35 0.93
C ILE A 135 3.45 0.02 -0.15
N VAL A 136 2.99 0.62 -1.24
CA VAL A 136 3.83 1.10 -2.33
C VAL A 136 3.98 2.62 -2.20
N LEU A 137 5.21 3.10 -2.13
CA LEU A 137 5.53 4.52 -1.98
C LEU A 137 5.89 5.13 -3.33
N VAL A 138 5.17 6.17 -3.68
CA VAL A 138 5.26 6.88 -4.96
C VAL A 138 5.52 8.36 -4.68
N ALA A 139 6.49 8.95 -5.38
CA ALA A 139 6.72 10.38 -5.30
C ALA A 139 5.96 11.14 -6.41
N ASP A 140 5.22 12.18 -6.04
CA ASP A 140 4.56 13.12 -6.95
C ASP A 140 5.50 14.24 -7.37
N MET A 141 6.14 14.11 -8.53
CA MET A 141 7.07 15.09 -9.04
C MET A 141 6.41 16.40 -9.50
N THR A 142 5.06 16.47 -9.59
CA THR A 142 4.39 17.74 -9.89
C THR A 142 4.66 18.79 -8.81
N LYS A 143 4.90 18.35 -7.59
CA LYS A 143 5.21 19.20 -6.44
C LYS A 143 6.56 19.95 -6.58
N TYR A 144 7.48 19.37 -7.35
CA TYR A 144 8.81 19.95 -7.60
C TYR A 144 8.83 20.85 -8.84
N GLY A 145 7.80 20.81 -9.69
CA GLY A 145 7.71 21.59 -10.93
C GLY A 145 8.68 21.17 -12.03
N ASN A 146 9.54 20.18 -11.80
CA ASN A 146 10.48 19.65 -12.77
C ASN A 146 10.91 18.22 -12.42
N MET A 147 11.60 17.56 -13.38
CA MET A 147 12.11 16.18 -13.26
C MET A 147 13.64 16.14 -13.23
N SER A 148 14.30 17.20 -12.72
CA SER A 148 15.77 17.21 -12.60
C SER A 148 16.26 16.12 -11.65
N GLU A 149 17.51 15.69 -11.82
CA GLU A 149 18.11 14.66 -10.95
C GLU A 149 18.15 15.11 -9.47
N SER A 150 18.38 16.40 -9.21
CA SER A 150 18.32 16.93 -7.83
C SER A 150 16.91 16.85 -7.25
N SER A 151 15.85 17.15 -8.03
CA SER A 151 14.47 17.00 -7.60
C SER A 151 14.10 15.56 -7.35
N LYS A 152 14.50 14.64 -8.21
CA LYS A 152 14.31 13.20 -8.02
C LYS A 152 15.02 12.68 -6.77
N LEU A 153 16.24 13.18 -6.50
CA LEU A 153 16.98 12.83 -5.29
C LEU A 153 16.24 13.30 -4.03
N MET A 154 15.74 14.54 -4.00
CA MET A 154 14.98 15.05 -2.87
C MET A 154 13.68 14.24 -2.65
N ALA A 155 12.96 13.94 -3.72
CA ALA A 155 11.77 13.10 -3.65
C ALA A 155 12.06 11.67 -3.15
N ALA A 156 13.19 11.08 -3.55
CA ALA A 156 13.64 9.79 -3.04
C ALA A 156 13.99 9.84 -1.54
N ILE A 157 14.57 10.94 -1.07
CA ILE A 157 14.83 11.16 0.36
C ILE A 157 13.50 11.25 1.13
N ASP A 158 12.52 12.02 0.65
CA ASP A 158 11.20 12.15 1.28
C ASP A 158 10.49 10.76 1.36
N VAL A 159 10.55 9.95 0.29
CA VAL A 159 10.05 8.58 0.30
C VAL A 159 10.79 7.71 1.33
N GLY A 160 12.11 7.85 1.45
CA GLY A 160 12.92 7.15 2.45
C GLY A 160 12.51 7.47 3.89
N ILE A 161 12.15 8.74 4.16
CA ILE A 161 11.67 9.20 5.48
C ILE A 161 10.31 8.52 5.81
N VAL A 162 9.36 8.53 4.87
CA VAL A 162 8.07 7.84 5.06
C VAL A 162 8.27 6.33 5.24
N CYS A 163 9.15 5.73 4.44
CA CYS A 163 9.49 4.32 4.57
C CYS A 163 10.05 3.98 5.96
N GLN A 164 10.92 4.82 6.52
CA GLN A 164 11.45 4.60 7.87
C GLN A 164 10.37 4.74 8.94
N ASN A 165 9.42 5.66 8.79
CA ASN A 165 8.26 5.72 9.68
C ASN A 165 7.46 4.40 9.66
N ILE A 166 7.23 3.81 8.46
CA ILE A 166 6.59 2.49 8.34
C ILE A 166 7.38 1.44 9.12
N ASN A 167 8.71 1.38 8.94
CA ASN A 167 9.54 0.36 9.57
C ASN A 167 9.52 0.46 11.11
N VAL A 168 9.62 1.68 11.66
CA VAL A 168 9.60 1.91 13.12
C VAL A 168 8.20 1.67 13.68
N ALA A 169 7.15 2.13 12.99
CA ALA A 169 5.76 1.89 13.41
C ALA A 169 5.42 0.40 13.41
N CYS A 170 5.83 -0.36 12.38
CA CYS A 170 5.65 -1.81 12.36
C CYS A 170 6.30 -2.46 13.59
N ALA A 171 7.56 -2.15 13.87
CA ALA A 171 8.24 -2.70 15.04
C ALA A 171 7.52 -2.33 16.35
N GLY A 172 7.08 -1.07 16.49
CA GLY A 172 6.36 -0.61 17.68
C GLY A 172 4.99 -1.25 17.86
N LEU A 173 4.31 -1.61 16.76
CA LEU A 173 2.97 -2.23 16.76
C LEU A 173 3.02 -3.77 16.74
N GLY A 174 4.21 -4.39 16.74
CA GLY A 174 4.35 -5.84 16.63
C GLY A 174 4.04 -6.39 15.23
N LEU A 175 4.19 -5.55 14.20
CA LEU A 175 4.05 -5.92 12.80
C LEU A 175 5.42 -6.23 12.18
N ALA A 176 5.41 -7.07 11.16
CA ALA A 176 6.56 -7.42 10.35
C ALA A 176 6.56 -6.61 9.05
N THR A 177 7.75 -6.16 8.62
CA THR A 177 7.94 -5.50 7.32
C THR A 177 9.40 -5.57 6.85
N VAL A 178 9.61 -5.28 5.58
CA VAL A 178 10.94 -5.06 4.99
C VAL A 178 10.83 -4.05 3.84
N PRO A 179 11.67 -3.00 3.80
CA PRO A 179 11.71 -2.07 2.66
C PRO A 179 12.33 -2.75 1.45
N ARG A 180 11.72 -2.56 0.26
CA ARG A 180 12.18 -3.17 -1.00
C ARG A 180 12.04 -2.19 -2.15
N GLY A 181 13.08 -2.13 -3.02
CA GLY A 181 13.02 -1.39 -4.29
C GLY A 181 12.52 -2.23 -5.46
N THR A 182 12.54 -3.57 -5.35
CA THR A 182 12.12 -4.48 -6.43
C THR A 182 10.59 -4.56 -6.51
N MET A 183 10.05 -4.30 -7.70
CA MET A 183 8.62 -4.43 -8.03
C MET A 183 8.44 -4.45 -9.56
N ASP A 184 7.37 -5.02 -10.07
CA ASP A 184 6.98 -4.90 -11.48
C ASP A 184 6.39 -3.50 -11.73
N GLN A 185 7.28 -2.58 -12.07
CA GLN A 185 6.91 -1.18 -12.27
C GLN A 185 5.92 -0.98 -13.43
N ALA A 186 6.04 -1.77 -14.51
CA ALA A 186 5.17 -1.62 -15.68
C ALA A 186 3.72 -1.98 -15.33
N THR A 187 3.51 -3.14 -14.70
CA THR A 187 2.19 -3.57 -14.24
C THR A 187 1.61 -2.59 -13.21
N LEU A 188 2.41 -2.18 -12.22
CA LEU A 188 1.93 -1.28 -11.17
C LEU A 188 1.62 0.13 -11.69
N ARG A 189 2.41 0.69 -12.61
CA ARG A 189 2.10 1.98 -13.23
C ARG A 189 0.74 1.97 -13.92
N THR A 190 0.47 0.92 -14.69
CA THR A 190 -0.80 0.74 -15.40
C THR A 190 -1.95 0.57 -14.41
N ALA A 191 -1.82 -0.34 -13.45
CA ALA A 191 -2.87 -0.65 -12.48
C ALA A 191 -3.20 0.55 -11.58
N LEU A 192 -2.20 1.23 -11.05
CA LEU A 192 -2.36 2.40 -10.19
C LEU A 192 -2.64 3.69 -10.97
N LYS A 193 -2.73 3.63 -12.31
CA LYS A 193 -2.99 4.77 -13.21
C LYS A 193 -2.00 5.92 -13.01
N LEU A 194 -0.73 5.59 -12.83
CA LEU A 194 0.30 6.57 -12.55
C LEU A 194 0.75 7.30 -13.81
N ALA A 195 0.71 8.63 -13.77
CA ALA A 195 1.29 9.48 -14.82
C ALA A 195 2.82 9.41 -14.80
N ASP A 196 3.48 9.88 -15.89
CA ASP A 196 4.95 9.80 -16.06
C ASP A 196 5.71 10.58 -14.99
N ASN A 197 5.08 11.58 -14.38
CA ASN A 197 5.62 12.37 -13.27
C ASN A 197 5.39 11.73 -11.89
N ARG A 198 5.09 10.45 -11.83
CA ARG A 198 5.02 9.64 -10.61
C ARG A 198 6.18 8.66 -10.57
N LEU A 199 7.00 8.71 -9.52
CA LEU A 199 8.13 7.80 -9.33
C LEU A 199 7.76 6.70 -8.34
N LEU A 200 7.68 5.46 -8.83
CA LEU A 200 7.61 4.28 -7.95
C LEU A 200 9.00 4.01 -7.39
N LEU A 201 9.16 4.05 -6.07
CA LEU A 201 10.50 3.98 -5.46
C LEU A 201 10.68 2.80 -4.50
N ILE A 202 9.80 2.66 -3.51
CA ILE A 202 9.93 1.67 -2.44
C ILE A 202 8.59 0.99 -2.21
N ASN A 203 8.63 -0.27 -1.78
CA ASN A 203 7.46 -0.95 -1.24
C ASN A 203 7.80 -1.65 0.08
N ASN A 204 6.80 -1.76 0.93
CA ASN A 204 6.84 -2.46 2.20
C ASN A 204 5.73 -3.51 2.22
N PRO A 205 6.00 -4.81 2.06
CA PRO A 205 5.07 -5.84 2.48
C PRO A 205 4.92 -5.78 3.99
N VAL A 206 3.68 -5.89 4.48
CA VAL A 206 3.35 -5.77 5.91
C VAL A 206 2.42 -6.92 6.31
N GLY A 207 2.69 -7.51 7.47
CA GLY A 207 1.90 -8.57 8.07
C GLY A 207 2.23 -8.72 9.54
N TYR A 208 1.60 -9.67 10.23
CA TYR A 208 2.10 -10.13 11.51
C TYR A 208 3.30 -11.06 11.27
N PRO A 209 4.30 -11.09 12.17
CA PRO A 209 5.41 -12.03 12.04
C PRO A 209 4.88 -13.47 12.11
N LYS A 210 5.51 -14.37 11.37
CA LYS A 210 5.28 -15.80 11.50
C LYS A 210 6.07 -16.28 12.72
N ASN A 211 5.36 -16.88 13.66
CA ASN A 211 5.96 -17.51 14.84
C ASN A 211 6.70 -18.79 14.47
#